data_9b9cd0267388197515fe83ab2a62d309
#
_entry.id   9b9cd0267388197515fe83ab2a62d309
#
_cell.length_a   1.000
_cell.length_b   1.000
_cell.length_c   1.000
_cell.angle_alpha   90.00
_cell.angle_beta   90.00
_cell.angle_gamma   90.00
#
_symmetry.space_group_name_H-M   'P 1'
#
loop_
_entity.id
_entity.type
_entity.pdbx_description
1 polymer ?
#
loop_
_entity_poly.entity_id
_entity_poly.type
_entity_poly.pdbx_seq_one_letter_code
_entity_poly.pdbx_strand_id
1 'polypeptide(L)'
;MKEKRTASKISRWVLVILFLLGIAGIALYPFRNRNLQLKITTAEGSYIEKVGSDAIANGTCNHIEITGKEETEIIRVRIYGTMKSVLLKEMNYGEFASYIESVDNGTVSVVPGCTKITGDRNVKMNMNTDYVEMLQKMSSTFLQERLILMELWAVIVAFAAIATSAVIEKRTENNWDNHGPIFEVKKFFSDIKKYGQYMVYAAKTDLKAEVANSYLNRLWWLLEPFFSMLVYVIVFGNLMGNSIENYPTFVFSALLMWNFFAKTVNHSVKQIRSSRDIITKVYIPKFVLLLSNMILNLFKLLFSMIVLVGMMLIFRVHVGIYIFWIIPAYAVMILLAFGLGMIFMHFGVYVDDLSYAVSILLNMLMFLSGVFYNMMTTLHEPLNGLMMCLNPIAMIIDTMRNALLYNTAANVPLIGVWFLISLVLCCVGVHIVYKNENSYVKIV
;
A
#
# COMPACT_ATOMS: atom_id res chain seq x y z
N MET A 1 -10.64 -16.68 40.18
CA MET A 1 -9.50 -16.50 39.26
C MET A 1 -9.53 -17.42 38.03
N LYS A 2 -9.88 -18.73 38.17
CA LYS A 2 -10.03 -19.69 37.07
C LYS A 2 -11.12 -19.26 36.04
N GLU A 3 -12.32 -18.91 36.50
CA GLU A 3 -13.45 -18.51 35.64
C GLU A 3 -13.15 -17.26 34.77
N LYS A 4 -12.43 -16.29 35.31
CA LYS A 4 -12.03 -15.06 34.58
C LYS A 4 -11.01 -15.34 33.47
N ARG A 5 -10.07 -16.31 33.70
CA ARG A 5 -9.15 -16.74 32.62
C ARG A 5 -9.88 -17.48 31.50
N THR A 6 -10.95 -18.18 31.83
CA THR A 6 -11.79 -18.92 30.86
C THR A 6 -12.59 -17.93 30.00
N ALA A 7 -13.22 -16.91 30.59
CA ALA A 7 -13.96 -15.88 29.87
C ALA A 7 -13.06 -15.08 28.89
N SER A 8 -11.84 -14.73 29.32
CA SER A 8 -10.85 -14.05 28.44
C SER A 8 -10.38 -14.96 27.30
N LYS A 9 -10.22 -16.26 27.55
CA LYS A 9 -9.88 -17.23 26.48
C LYS A 9 -11.05 -17.40 25.49
N ILE A 10 -12.28 -17.53 26.00
CA ILE A 10 -13.47 -17.66 25.14
C ILE A 10 -13.66 -16.43 24.25
N SER A 11 -13.52 -15.21 24.78
CA SER A 11 -13.66 -13.99 23.97
C SER A 11 -12.60 -13.89 22.86
N ARG A 12 -11.36 -14.33 23.12
CA ARG A 12 -10.30 -14.38 22.09
C ARG A 12 -10.61 -15.39 20.99
N TRP A 13 -11.08 -16.58 21.33
CA TRP A 13 -11.47 -17.57 20.34
C TRP A 13 -12.68 -17.13 19.50
N VAL A 14 -13.67 -16.45 20.11
CA VAL A 14 -14.81 -15.89 19.41
C VAL A 14 -14.34 -14.85 18.37
N LEU A 15 -13.38 -13.97 18.72
CA LEU A 15 -12.84 -13.00 17.79
C LEU A 15 -12.05 -13.66 16.64
N VAL A 16 -11.27 -14.70 16.93
CA VAL A 16 -10.57 -15.47 15.88
C VAL A 16 -11.57 -16.15 14.94
N ILE A 17 -12.62 -16.74 15.48
CA ILE A 17 -13.68 -17.37 14.67
C ILE A 17 -14.40 -16.32 13.83
N LEU A 18 -14.76 -15.16 14.37
CA LEU A 18 -15.38 -14.06 13.61
C LEU A 18 -14.45 -13.53 12.52
N PHE A 19 -13.17 -13.43 12.79
CA PHE A 19 -12.18 -13.03 11.79
C PHE A 19 -12.14 -14.03 10.63
N LEU A 20 -12.00 -15.31 10.93
CA LEU A 20 -11.95 -16.37 9.93
C LEU A 20 -13.25 -16.48 9.13
N LEU A 21 -14.40 -16.39 9.80
CA LEU A 21 -15.71 -16.42 9.15
C LEU A 21 -15.92 -15.21 8.24
N GLY A 22 -15.46 -14.02 8.64
CA GLY A 22 -15.55 -12.83 7.81
C GLY A 22 -14.66 -12.92 6.57
N ILE A 23 -13.40 -13.36 6.73
CA ILE A 23 -12.51 -13.60 5.58
C ILE A 23 -13.07 -14.68 4.67
N ALA A 24 -13.52 -15.81 5.23
CA ALA A 24 -14.14 -16.88 4.44
C ALA A 24 -15.42 -16.39 3.74
N GLY A 25 -16.26 -15.60 4.41
CA GLY A 25 -17.45 -14.99 3.82
C GLY A 25 -17.11 -14.06 2.65
N ILE A 26 -16.08 -13.22 2.79
CA ILE A 26 -15.62 -12.33 1.70
C ILE A 26 -14.96 -13.16 0.58
N ALA A 27 -14.21 -14.23 0.93
CA ALA A 27 -13.56 -15.10 -0.04
C ALA A 27 -14.58 -15.96 -0.85
N LEU A 28 -15.59 -16.48 -0.15
CA LEU A 28 -16.63 -17.34 -0.72
C LEU A 28 -17.80 -16.56 -1.31
N TYR A 29 -17.94 -15.28 -0.95
CA TYR A 29 -18.95 -14.43 -1.57
C TYR A 29 -18.78 -14.49 -3.10
N PRO A 30 -19.87 -14.73 -3.88
CA PRO A 30 -19.78 -15.09 -5.30
C PRO A 30 -19.29 -13.93 -6.20
N PHE A 31 -18.20 -13.28 -5.80
CA PHE A 31 -17.40 -12.50 -6.74
C PHE A 31 -16.75 -13.41 -7.81
N ARG A 32 -16.82 -14.73 -7.62
CA ARG A 32 -16.14 -15.74 -8.43
C ARG A 32 -16.77 -15.94 -9.82
N ASN A 33 -18.01 -15.49 -10.03
CA ASN A 33 -18.73 -15.58 -11.30
C ASN A 33 -19.05 -14.20 -11.86
N ARG A 34 -18.11 -13.29 -11.86
CA ARG A 34 -18.29 -12.00 -12.53
C ARG A 34 -17.96 -12.16 -14.01
N ASN A 35 -18.90 -12.72 -14.74
CA ASN A 35 -18.97 -12.52 -16.16
C ASN A 35 -19.19 -11.03 -16.40
N LEU A 36 -18.43 -10.43 -17.28
CA LEU A 36 -18.72 -9.10 -17.76
C LEU A 36 -19.92 -9.22 -18.73
N GLN A 37 -20.81 -8.23 -18.71
CA GLN A 37 -21.88 -8.14 -19.67
C GLN A 37 -21.60 -6.99 -20.62
N LEU A 38 -21.37 -7.29 -21.88
CA LEU A 38 -21.32 -6.30 -22.94
C LEU A 38 -22.74 -6.05 -23.44
N LYS A 39 -23.21 -4.81 -23.30
CA LYS A 39 -24.44 -4.35 -23.92
C LYS A 39 -24.11 -3.52 -25.14
N ILE A 40 -24.25 -4.10 -26.30
CA ILE A 40 -24.04 -3.44 -27.58
C ILE A 40 -25.39 -2.81 -28.00
N THR A 41 -25.44 -1.49 -28.08
CA THR A 41 -26.63 -0.75 -28.50
C THR A 41 -26.52 -0.45 -29.99
N THR A 42 -27.49 -0.94 -30.75
CA THR A 42 -27.63 -0.74 -32.18
C THR A 42 -28.80 0.17 -32.48
N ALA A 43 -28.93 0.65 -33.72
CA ALA A 43 -30.07 1.47 -34.15
C ALA A 43 -31.43 0.76 -33.96
N GLU A 44 -31.46 -0.56 -33.98
CA GLU A 44 -32.68 -1.36 -33.91
C GLU A 44 -32.92 -2.10 -32.59
N GLY A 45 -31.96 -2.01 -31.64
CA GLY A 45 -32.10 -2.68 -30.35
C GLY A 45 -30.78 -2.79 -29.56
N SER A 46 -30.73 -3.72 -28.62
CA SER A 46 -29.50 -3.97 -27.86
C SER A 46 -29.20 -5.46 -27.73
N TYR A 47 -27.97 -5.83 -27.99
CA TYR A 47 -27.43 -7.19 -27.75
C TYR A 47 -26.72 -7.21 -26.41
N ILE A 48 -26.88 -8.34 -25.70
CA ILE A 48 -26.15 -8.56 -24.43
C ILE A 48 -25.32 -9.82 -24.61
N GLU A 49 -23.99 -9.63 -24.56
CA GLU A 49 -23.05 -10.73 -24.58
C GLU A 49 -22.45 -10.88 -23.16
N LYS A 50 -22.36 -12.12 -22.68
CA LYS A 50 -21.76 -12.46 -21.39
C LYS A 50 -20.37 -13.01 -21.63
N VAL A 51 -19.36 -12.30 -21.13
CA VAL A 51 -17.96 -12.74 -21.18
C VAL A 51 -17.61 -13.41 -19.87
N GLY A 52 -17.29 -14.70 -19.90
CA GLY A 52 -16.94 -15.48 -18.71
C GLY A 52 -15.60 -15.07 -18.11
N SER A 53 -15.49 -15.12 -16.79
CA SER A 53 -14.25 -14.83 -16.06
C SER A 53 -13.07 -15.69 -16.52
N ASP A 54 -13.33 -16.94 -16.88
CA ASP A 54 -12.30 -17.87 -17.34
C ASP A 54 -11.82 -17.52 -18.75
N ALA A 55 -12.71 -17.05 -19.62
CA ALA A 55 -12.37 -16.56 -20.95
C ALA A 55 -11.53 -15.27 -20.90
N ILE A 56 -11.82 -14.39 -19.95
CA ILE A 56 -11.04 -13.17 -19.72
C ILE A 56 -9.64 -13.52 -19.21
N ALA A 57 -9.54 -14.40 -18.21
CA ALA A 57 -8.26 -14.80 -17.62
C ALA A 57 -7.35 -15.52 -18.63
N ASN A 58 -7.92 -16.35 -19.49
CA ASN A 58 -7.19 -17.12 -20.50
C ASN A 58 -6.95 -16.34 -21.81
N GLY A 59 -7.48 -15.10 -21.92
CA GLY A 59 -7.36 -14.29 -23.13
C GLY A 59 -8.16 -14.84 -24.33
N THR A 60 -9.12 -15.76 -24.10
CA THR A 60 -9.95 -16.36 -25.15
C THR A 60 -11.19 -15.53 -25.50
N CYS A 61 -11.36 -14.38 -24.85
CA CYS A 61 -12.46 -13.43 -25.11
C CYS A 61 -12.14 -12.44 -26.25
N ASN A 62 -11.42 -12.89 -27.24
CA ASN A 62 -10.96 -12.09 -28.37
C ASN A 62 -11.93 -12.03 -29.55
N HIS A 63 -13.17 -12.52 -29.41
CA HIS A 63 -14.16 -12.47 -30.47
C HIS A 63 -15.56 -12.17 -29.91
N ILE A 64 -16.35 -11.46 -30.70
CA ILE A 64 -17.76 -11.14 -30.45
C ILE A 64 -18.57 -11.64 -31.65
N GLU A 65 -19.60 -12.43 -31.39
CA GLU A 65 -20.50 -12.93 -32.43
C GLU A 65 -21.81 -12.18 -32.42
N ILE A 66 -22.15 -11.56 -33.55
CA ILE A 66 -23.46 -10.94 -33.76
C ILE A 66 -24.25 -11.82 -34.72
N THR A 67 -25.35 -12.40 -34.24
CA THR A 67 -26.21 -13.31 -35.02
C THR A 67 -27.47 -12.61 -35.47
N GLY A 68 -27.87 -12.86 -36.69
CA GLY A 68 -29.23 -12.65 -37.16
C GLY A 68 -29.51 -11.50 -38.13
N LYS A 69 -28.51 -10.69 -38.55
CA LYS A 69 -28.75 -9.55 -39.45
C LYS A 69 -27.65 -9.35 -40.46
N GLU A 70 -28.04 -8.97 -41.67
CA GLU A 70 -27.14 -8.64 -42.79
C GLU A 70 -26.43 -7.30 -42.60
N GLU A 71 -27.02 -6.39 -41.80
CA GLU A 71 -26.49 -5.07 -41.52
C GLU A 71 -26.75 -4.68 -40.04
N THR A 72 -25.72 -4.29 -39.33
CA THR A 72 -25.80 -3.87 -37.91
C THR A 72 -25.06 -2.55 -37.70
N GLU A 73 -25.76 -1.55 -37.21
CA GLU A 73 -25.16 -0.24 -36.85
C GLU A 73 -24.96 -0.15 -35.35
N ILE A 74 -23.68 -0.20 -34.91
CA ILE A 74 -23.31 -0.09 -33.49
C ILE A 74 -23.13 1.38 -33.14
N ILE A 75 -23.97 1.87 -32.23
CA ILE A 75 -23.92 3.27 -31.75
C ILE A 75 -23.07 3.36 -30.51
N ARG A 76 -23.16 2.40 -29.58
CA ARG A 76 -22.54 2.45 -28.26
C ARG A 76 -22.37 1.07 -27.67
N VAL A 77 -21.27 0.88 -26.97
CA VAL A 77 -21.00 -0.34 -26.19
C VAL A 77 -20.83 0.00 -24.72
N ARG A 78 -21.56 -0.69 -23.87
CA ARG A 78 -21.48 -0.54 -22.42
C ARG A 78 -21.07 -1.86 -21.78
N ILE A 79 -20.09 -1.81 -20.90
CA ILE A 79 -19.60 -2.96 -20.16
C ILE A 79 -20.11 -2.86 -18.71
N TYR A 80 -20.84 -3.87 -18.28
CA TYR A 80 -21.41 -3.98 -16.96
C TYR A 80 -20.76 -5.14 -16.18
N GLY A 81 -20.53 -4.92 -14.88
CA GLY A 81 -20.24 -6.01 -13.96
C GLY A 81 -21.52 -6.74 -13.54
N THR A 82 -21.49 -8.08 -13.49
CA THR A 82 -22.69 -8.94 -13.30
C THR A 82 -23.43 -8.75 -11.98
N MET A 83 -22.80 -8.20 -10.94
CA MET A 83 -23.39 -8.23 -9.59
C MET A 83 -24.34 -7.08 -9.25
N LYS A 84 -24.39 -6.00 -9.98
CA LYS A 84 -25.32 -4.86 -9.69
C LYS A 84 -25.65 -4.05 -10.93
N SER A 85 -25.48 -4.58 -12.12
CA SER A 85 -25.62 -3.79 -13.35
C SER A 85 -24.79 -2.49 -13.30
N VAL A 86 -23.62 -2.54 -12.63
CA VAL A 86 -22.74 -1.38 -12.47
C VAL A 86 -22.06 -1.15 -13.81
N LEU A 87 -22.26 0.02 -14.36
CA LEU A 87 -21.57 0.46 -15.58
C LEU A 87 -20.09 0.63 -15.27
N LEU A 88 -19.24 -0.19 -15.88
CA LEU A 88 -17.78 -0.15 -15.70
C LEU A 88 -17.12 0.76 -16.74
N LYS A 89 -17.55 0.67 -17.98
CA LYS A 89 -17.07 1.49 -19.08
C LYS A 89 -18.17 1.70 -20.11
N GLU A 90 -18.18 2.89 -20.69
CA GLU A 90 -19.00 3.23 -21.85
C GLU A 90 -18.05 3.65 -22.98
N MET A 91 -18.20 3.03 -24.13
CA MET A 91 -17.42 3.28 -25.33
C MET A 91 -18.32 3.82 -26.44
N ASN A 92 -17.88 4.86 -27.09
CA ASN A 92 -18.51 5.38 -28.30
C ASN A 92 -18.18 4.47 -29.49
N TYR A 93 -18.93 4.58 -30.56
CA TYR A 93 -18.75 3.80 -31.78
C TYR A 93 -17.32 3.85 -32.34
N GLY A 94 -16.66 5.00 -32.33
CA GLY A 94 -15.29 5.17 -32.82
C GLY A 94 -14.24 4.51 -31.92
N GLU A 95 -14.41 4.59 -30.59
CA GLU A 95 -13.55 3.91 -29.62
C GLU A 95 -13.72 2.39 -29.72
N PHE A 96 -14.95 1.91 -29.88
CA PHE A 96 -15.18 0.48 -30.06
C PHE A 96 -14.59 -0.05 -31.36
N ALA A 97 -14.70 0.70 -32.45
CA ALA A 97 -14.13 0.32 -33.75
C ALA A 97 -12.62 0.17 -33.69
N SER A 98 -11.90 0.94 -32.88
CA SER A 98 -10.44 0.82 -32.72
C SER A 98 -9.99 -0.49 -32.08
N TYR A 99 -10.88 -1.21 -31.41
CA TYR A 99 -10.61 -2.52 -30.84
C TYR A 99 -10.89 -3.68 -31.80
N ILE A 100 -11.50 -3.44 -32.97
CA ILE A 100 -11.80 -4.47 -33.98
C ILE A 100 -10.55 -4.66 -34.85
N GLU A 101 -10.00 -5.86 -34.87
CA GLU A 101 -8.83 -6.21 -35.70
C GLU A 101 -9.25 -6.71 -37.08
N SER A 102 -10.22 -7.61 -37.12
CA SER A 102 -10.78 -8.18 -38.36
C SER A 102 -12.21 -8.61 -38.15
N VAL A 103 -12.93 -8.79 -39.25
CA VAL A 103 -14.33 -9.30 -39.26
C VAL A 103 -14.44 -10.45 -40.22
N ASP A 104 -14.85 -11.61 -39.70
CA ASP A 104 -15.10 -12.79 -40.50
C ASP A 104 -16.55 -12.73 -41.05
N ASN A 105 -16.67 -13.00 -42.32
CA ASN A 105 -17.97 -12.99 -43.06
C ASN A 105 -18.63 -11.61 -43.16
N GLY A 106 -17.83 -10.52 -43.10
CA GLY A 106 -18.36 -9.17 -43.20
C GLY A 106 -17.29 -8.11 -43.40
N THR A 107 -17.74 -6.85 -43.46
CA THR A 107 -16.89 -5.66 -43.54
C THR A 107 -17.32 -4.65 -42.49
N VAL A 108 -16.35 -3.92 -41.97
CA VAL A 108 -16.57 -2.81 -41.01
C VAL A 108 -16.29 -1.49 -41.68
N SER A 109 -17.18 -0.55 -41.51
CA SER A 109 -17.00 0.85 -41.89
C SER A 109 -17.39 1.77 -40.74
N VAL A 110 -16.55 2.78 -40.43
CA VAL A 110 -16.88 3.80 -39.45
C VAL A 110 -17.53 4.98 -40.16
N VAL A 111 -18.81 5.22 -39.82
CA VAL A 111 -19.60 6.34 -40.36
C VAL A 111 -19.85 7.34 -39.21
N PRO A 112 -19.98 8.65 -39.48
CA PRO A 112 -20.35 9.60 -38.44
C PRO A 112 -21.62 9.20 -37.70
N GLY A 113 -21.49 8.84 -36.40
CA GLY A 113 -22.63 8.41 -35.55
C GLY A 113 -22.71 6.92 -35.25
N CYS A 114 -22.10 6.03 -36.04
CA CYS A 114 -22.13 4.58 -35.80
C CYS A 114 -20.96 3.83 -36.43
N THR A 115 -20.68 2.63 -35.92
CA THR A 115 -19.83 1.64 -36.59
C THR A 115 -20.79 0.68 -37.34
N LYS A 116 -20.69 0.70 -38.65
CA LYS A 116 -21.55 -0.11 -39.54
C LYS A 116 -20.84 -1.41 -39.86
N ILE A 117 -21.49 -2.52 -39.60
CA ILE A 117 -21.01 -3.87 -39.90
C ILE A 117 -22.00 -4.47 -40.91
N THR A 118 -21.45 -4.83 -42.05
CA THR A 118 -22.21 -5.49 -43.12
C THR A 118 -21.67 -6.88 -43.38
N GLY A 119 -22.49 -7.90 -43.39
CA GLY A 119 -22.07 -9.28 -43.59
C GLY A 119 -23.22 -10.28 -43.60
N ASP A 120 -22.90 -11.55 -43.65
CA ASP A 120 -23.85 -12.64 -43.56
C ASP A 120 -24.51 -12.72 -42.19
N ARG A 121 -25.56 -13.57 -42.06
CA ARG A 121 -26.37 -13.72 -40.84
C ARG A 121 -25.59 -13.97 -39.52
N ASN A 122 -24.36 -14.39 -39.62
CA ASN A 122 -23.45 -14.61 -38.46
C ASN A 122 -22.10 -13.89 -38.72
N VAL A 123 -21.95 -12.73 -38.19
CA VAL A 123 -20.68 -11.96 -38.26
C VAL A 123 -19.88 -12.17 -36.99
N LYS A 124 -18.64 -12.59 -37.16
CA LYS A 124 -17.66 -12.72 -36.04
C LYS A 124 -16.65 -11.59 -36.12
N MET A 125 -16.62 -10.76 -35.07
CA MET A 125 -15.61 -9.71 -34.93
C MET A 125 -14.46 -10.24 -34.11
N ASN A 126 -13.25 -10.21 -34.65
CA ASN A 126 -12.03 -10.52 -33.92
C ASN A 126 -11.52 -9.21 -33.31
N MET A 127 -11.29 -9.22 -32.00
CA MET A 127 -10.86 -8.08 -31.23
C MET A 127 -9.35 -8.12 -31.04
N ASN A 128 -8.73 -6.94 -31.02
CA ASN A 128 -7.29 -6.82 -30.82
C ASN A 128 -6.86 -7.11 -29.37
N THR A 129 -5.56 -7.18 -29.14
CA THR A 129 -4.95 -7.44 -27.83
C THR A 129 -5.29 -6.38 -26.80
N ASP A 130 -5.44 -5.11 -27.21
CA ASP A 130 -5.79 -3.99 -26.32
C ASP A 130 -7.19 -4.15 -25.71
N TYR A 131 -8.11 -4.76 -26.45
CA TYR A 131 -9.45 -5.09 -25.96
C TYR A 131 -9.39 -6.15 -24.84
N VAL A 132 -8.61 -7.19 -25.05
CA VAL A 132 -8.42 -8.27 -24.06
C VAL A 132 -7.75 -7.72 -22.80
N GLU A 133 -6.70 -6.90 -22.94
CA GLU A 133 -6.04 -6.23 -21.80
C GLU A 133 -7.00 -5.31 -21.04
N MET A 134 -7.85 -4.57 -21.76
CA MET A 134 -8.89 -3.73 -21.14
C MET A 134 -9.86 -4.55 -20.30
N LEU A 135 -10.35 -5.69 -20.81
CA LEU A 135 -11.24 -6.58 -20.06
C LEU A 135 -10.54 -7.21 -18.85
N GLN A 136 -9.29 -7.63 -19.01
CA GLN A 136 -8.45 -8.15 -17.92
C GLN A 136 -8.26 -7.10 -16.84
N LYS A 137 -7.93 -5.86 -17.20
CA LYS A 137 -7.79 -4.75 -16.26
C LYS A 137 -9.08 -4.45 -15.50
N MET A 138 -10.24 -4.53 -16.16
CA MET A 138 -11.52 -4.39 -15.51
C MET A 138 -11.84 -5.55 -14.55
N SER A 139 -11.43 -6.77 -14.89
CA SER A 139 -11.57 -7.94 -14.03
C SER A 139 -10.67 -7.87 -12.79
N SER A 140 -9.45 -7.36 -12.92
CA SER A 140 -8.49 -7.25 -11.81
C SER A 140 -8.89 -6.20 -10.78
N THR A 141 -9.57 -5.14 -11.18
CA THR A 141 -10.11 -4.13 -10.25
C THR A 141 -11.00 -4.78 -9.18
N PHE A 142 -11.68 -5.88 -9.51
CA PHE A 142 -12.50 -6.64 -8.57
C PHE A 142 -11.70 -7.43 -7.53
N LEU A 143 -10.51 -7.92 -7.88
CA LEU A 143 -9.62 -8.56 -6.91
C LEU A 143 -9.14 -7.55 -5.87
N GLN A 144 -8.78 -6.34 -6.30
CA GLN A 144 -8.38 -5.25 -5.40
C GLN A 144 -9.51 -4.87 -4.44
N GLU A 145 -10.75 -4.71 -4.92
CA GLU A 145 -11.91 -4.41 -4.06
C GLU A 145 -12.13 -5.49 -2.99
N ARG A 146 -11.97 -6.77 -3.34
CA ARG A 146 -12.08 -7.89 -2.40
C ARG A 146 -10.99 -7.83 -1.33
N LEU A 147 -9.75 -7.59 -1.74
CA LEU A 147 -8.63 -7.47 -0.81
C LEU A 147 -8.82 -6.28 0.13
N ILE A 148 -9.26 -5.13 -0.37
CA ILE A 148 -9.60 -3.97 0.45
C ILE A 148 -10.70 -4.31 1.47
N LEU A 149 -11.74 -5.05 1.08
CA LEU A 149 -12.79 -5.48 2.01
C LEU A 149 -12.28 -6.44 3.08
N MET A 150 -11.37 -7.37 2.72
CA MET A 150 -10.74 -8.27 3.69
C MET A 150 -9.87 -7.51 4.68
N GLU A 151 -9.10 -6.53 4.20
CA GLU A 151 -8.26 -5.67 5.04
C GLU A 151 -9.12 -4.81 5.98
N LEU A 152 -10.19 -4.19 5.48
CA LEU A 152 -11.14 -3.44 6.31
C LEU A 152 -11.77 -4.33 7.39
N TRP A 153 -12.16 -5.56 7.04
CA TRP A 153 -12.69 -6.52 8.00
C TRP A 153 -11.65 -6.87 9.08
N ALA A 154 -10.41 -7.11 8.67
CA ALA A 154 -9.31 -7.38 9.60
C ALA A 154 -9.10 -6.21 10.58
N VAL A 155 -9.17 -4.98 10.10
CA VAL A 155 -9.08 -3.76 10.92
C VAL A 155 -10.25 -3.68 11.91
N ILE A 156 -11.48 -3.92 11.47
CA ILE A 156 -12.67 -3.90 12.34
C ILE A 156 -12.52 -4.93 13.47
N VAL A 157 -12.09 -6.15 13.15
CA VAL A 157 -11.89 -7.20 14.13
C VAL A 157 -10.74 -6.86 15.09
N ALA A 158 -9.66 -6.27 14.59
CA ALA A 158 -8.55 -5.81 15.44
C ALA A 158 -8.98 -4.70 16.41
N PHE A 159 -9.76 -3.72 15.96
CA PHE A 159 -10.35 -2.70 16.85
C PHE A 159 -11.32 -3.33 17.88
N ALA A 160 -12.16 -4.27 17.46
CA ALA A 160 -13.05 -5.01 18.38
C ALA A 160 -12.24 -5.80 19.40
N ALA A 161 -11.11 -6.40 19.02
CA ALA A 161 -10.21 -7.11 19.94
C ALA A 161 -9.58 -6.17 20.97
N ILE A 162 -9.12 -5.00 20.53
CA ILE A 162 -8.59 -3.96 21.42
C ILE A 162 -9.70 -3.46 22.38
N ALA A 163 -10.87 -3.16 21.86
CA ALA A 163 -12.00 -2.68 22.65
C ALA A 163 -12.48 -3.72 23.68
N THR A 164 -12.59 -5.00 23.27
CA THR A 164 -12.97 -6.08 24.19
C THR A 164 -11.91 -6.36 25.25
N SER A 165 -10.63 -6.30 24.90
CA SER A 165 -9.54 -6.39 25.88
C SER A 165 -9.61 -5.24 26.89
N ALA A 166 -9.90 -4.03 26.43
CA ALA A 166 -10.11 -2.85 27.26
C ALA A 166 -11.27 -2.98 28.24
N VAL A 167 -12.41 -3.51 27.77
CA VAL A 167 -13.60 -3.74 28.59
C VAL A 167 -13.36 -4.84 29.63
N ILE A 168 -12.69 -5.93 29.23
CA ILE A 168 -12.35 -7.03 30.13
C ILE A 168 -11.38 -6.54 31.21
N GLU A 169 -10.39 -5.75 30.84
CA GLU A 169 -9.42 -5.16 31.76
C GLU A 169 -10.11 -4.22 32.75
N LYS A 170 -10.99 -3.32 32.29
CA LYS A 170 -11.78 -2.42 33.11
C LYS A 170 -12.73 -3.13 34.09
N ARG A 171 -13.28 -4.31 33.71
CA ARG A 171 -14.13 -5.14 34.59
C ARG A 171 -13.31 -5.96 35.62
N THR A 172 -12.01 -6.15 35.38
CA THR A 172 -11.14 -6.97 36.25
C THR A 172 -10.49 -6.15 37.35
N GLU A 173 -10.51 -4.83 37.20
CA GLU A 173 -9.76 -3.88 38.03
C GLU A 173 -10.67 -3.10 38.99
N ASN A 174 -10.91 -3.73 40.12
CA ASN A 174 -11.19 -2.98 41.37
C ASN A 174 -9.88 -2.68 42.15
N ASN A 175 -8.71 -2.75 41.53
CA ASN A 175 -7.41 -2.44 42.14
C ASN A 175 -6.71 -1.33 41.34
N TRP A 176 -6.23 -0.35 42.07
CA TRP A 176 -5.75 1.00 41.72
C TRP A 176 -4.56 1.10 40.73
N ASP A 177 -4.01 0.01 40.23
CA ASP A 177 -2.72 0.06 39.50
C ASP A 177 -2.79 -0.24 37.98
N ASN A 178 -3.97 -0.49 37.42
CA ASN A 178 -4.05 -0.85 36.02
C ASN A 178 -5.03 0.08 35.26
N HIS A 179 -4.49 0.86 34.39
CA HIS A 179 -5.21 1.80 33.56
C HIS A 179 -5.50 1.19 32.18
N GLY A 180 -6.76 1.21 31.74
CA GLY A 180 -7.16 0.63 30.46
C GLY A 180 -6.58 1.37 29.23
N PRO A 181 -6.68 0.81 28.02
CA PRO A 181 -6.01 1.31 26.80
C PRO A 181 -6.36 2.77 26.46
N ILE A 182 -7.51 3.29 26.86
CA ILE A 182 -7.86 4.71 26.69
C ILE A 182 -6.94 5.60 27.56
N PHE A 183 -6.57 5.12 28.74
CA PHE A 183 -5.65 5.83 29.62
C PHE A 183 -4.22 5.79 29.04
N GLU A 184 -3.80 4.67 28.49
CA GLU A 184 -2.49 4.54 27.83
C GLU A 184 -2.36 5.50 26.66
N VAL A 185 -3.40 5.67 25.84
CA VAL A 185 -3.41 6.65 24.76
C VAL A 185 -3.31 8.09 25.30
N LYS A 186 -4.06 8.43 26.33
CA LYS A 186 -3.95 9.77 26.97
C LYS A 186 -2.57 10.00 27.58
N LYS A 187 -2.03 8.98 28.26
CA LYS A 187 -0.67 9.00 28.83
C LYS A 187 0.36 9.18 27.73
N PHE A 188 0.23 8.46 26.62
CA PHE A 188 1.12 8.56 25.47
C PHE A 188 1.21 9.99 24.93
N PHE A 189 0.08 10.65 24.68
CA PHE A 189 0.05 12.04 24.23
C PHE A 189 0.59 13.02 25.28
N SER A 190 0.32 12.77 26.55
CA SER A 190 0.88 13.55 27.67
C SER A 190 2.39 13.41 27.74
N ASP A 191 2.91 12.18 27.59
CA ASP A 191 4.34 11.87 27.61
C ASP A 191 5.04 12.46 26.37
N ILE A 192 4.43 12.42 25.18
CA ILE A 192 4.95 13.13 24.00
C ILE A 192 5.15 14.61 24.29
N LYS A 193 4.17 15.26 24.90
CA LYS A 193 4.25 16.67 25.24
C LYS A 193 5.36 16.93 26.28
N LYS A 194 5.44 16.06 27.29
CA LYS A 194 6.44 16.17 28.37
C LYS A 194 7.87 15.96 27.88
N TYR A 195 8.09 14.96 27.04
CA TYR A 195 9.43 14.58 26.54
C TYR A 195 9.76 15.12 25.15
N GLY A 196 8.89 15.96 24.55
CA GLY A 196 9.06 16.49 23.20
C GLY A 196 10.36 17.25 22.99
N GLN A 197 10.74 18.09 23.95
CA GLN A 197 12.02 18.81 23.89
C GLN A 197 13.23 17.86 23.97
N TYR A 198 13.15 16.83 24.81
CA TYR A 198 14.18 15.81 24.91
C TYR A 198 14.34 15.05 23.58
N MET A 199 13.22 14.62 22.95
CA MET A 199 13.26 13.89 21.68
C MET A 199 13.96 14.69 20.59
N VAL A 200 13.62 15.96 20.44
CA VAL A 200 14.25 16.84 19.44
C VAL A 200 15.71 17.12 19.77
N TYR A 201 16.03 17.31 21.04
CA TYR A 201 17.41 17.54 21.47
C TYR A 201 18.28 16.29 21.25
N ALA A 202 17.82 15.11 21.64
CA ALA A 202 18.49 13.84 21.42
C ALA A 202 18.74 13.62 19.93
N ALA A 203 17.69 13.75 19.09
CA ALA A 203 17.83 13.61 17.64
C ALA A 203 18.85 14.57 17.03
N LYS A 204 18.90 15.84 17.49
CA LYS A 204 19.89 16.81 17.02
C LYS A 204 21.32 16.47 17.47
N THR A 205 21.46 15.93 18.68
CA THR A 205 22.76 15.51 19.22
C THR A 205 23.31 14.31 18.49
N ASP A 206 22.45 13.29 18.25
CA ASP A 206 22.81 12.10 17.50
C ASP A 206 23.16 12.44 16.04
N LEU A 207 22.39 13.35 15.43
CA LEU A 207 22.67 13.86 14.08
C LEU A 207 24.05 14.54 13.99
N LYS A 208 24.44 15.32 14.99
CA LYS A 208 25.76 15.92 15.06
C LYS A 208 26.86 14.89 15.31
N ALA A 209 26.61 13.91 16.19
CA ALA A 209 27.56 12.87 16.54
C ALA A 209 27.94 11.99 15.34
N GLU A 210 26.98 11.67 14.47
CA GLU A 210 27.22 10.86 13.25
C GLU A 210 28.27 11.47 12.32
N VAL A 211 28.40 12.78 12.26
CA VAL A 211 29.28 13.48 11.32
C VAL A 211 30.41 14.24 12.01
N ALA A 212 30.56 14.13 13.36
CA ALA A 212 31.49 14.92 14.15
C ALA A 212 32.95 14.80 13.69
N ASN A 213 33.34 13.59 13.26
CA ASN A 213 34.70 13.29 12.83
C ASN A 213 34.86 13.24 11.29
N SER A 214 33.85 13.70 10.55
CA SER A 214 33.87 13.65 9.09
C SER A 214 34.37 14.97 8.47
N TYR A 215 35.20 14.86 7.43
CA TYR A 215 35.70 16.00 6.68
C TYR A 215 34.61 16.76 5.93
N LEU A 216 33.64 16.03 5.34
CA LEU A 216 32.50 16.61 4.64
C LEU A 216 31.34 16.99 5.57
N ASN A 217 31.40 16.57 6.83
CA ASN A 217 30.43 16.92 7.86
C ASN A 217 28.97 16.72 7.37
N ARG A 218 28.17 17.78 7.43
CA ARG A 218 26.74 17.74 7.10
C ARG A 218 26.44 17.43 5.64
N LEU A 219 27.41 17.57 4.74
CA LEU A 219 27.23 17.24 3.32
C LEU A 219 26.94 15.75 3.11
N TRP A 220 27.38 14.86 4.01
CA TRP A 220 27.09 13.43 3.92
C TRP A 220 25.59 13.12 3.94
N TRP A 221 24.79 13.90 4.64
CA TRP A 221 23.33 13.68 4.65
C TRP A 221 22.66 13.91 3.29
N LEU A 222 23.29 14.69 2.42
CA LEU A 222 22.87 14.89 1.03
C LEU A 222 23.55 13.88 0.09
N LEU A 223 24.85 13.65 0.27
CA LEU A 223 25.67 12.85 -0.63
C LEU A 223 25.37 11.34 -0.52
N GLU A 224 25.16 10.82 0.68
CA GLU A 224 24.86 9.38 0.89
C GLU A 224 23.63 8.91 0.08
N PRO A 225 22.44 9.53 0.22
CA PRO A 225 21.30 9.11 -0.59
C PRO A 225 21.48 9.41 -2.08
N PHE A 226 22.20 10.48 -2.43
CA PHE A 226 22.48 10.83 -3.82
C PHE A 226 23.40 9.79 -4.49
N PHE A 227 24.51 9.42 -3.87
CA PHE A 227 25.40 8.38 -4.41
C PHE A 227 24.74 7.01 -4.44
N SER A 228 23.95 6.67 -3.42
CA SER A 228 23.15 5.44 -3.45
C SER A 228 22.22 5.41 -4.68
N MET A 229 21.53 6.51 -4.96
CA MET A 229 20.70 6.64 -6.16
C MET A 229 21.51 6.47 -7.44
N LEU A 230 22.68 7.12 -7.55
CA LEU A 230 23.52 6.98 -8.74
C LEU A 230 23.92 5.54 -9.03
N VAL A 231 24.29 4.77 -7.99
CA VAL A 231 24.59 3.33 -8.15
C VAL A 231 23.41 2.58 -8.71
N TYR A 232 22.22 2.78 -8.16
CA TYR A 232 21.02 2.10 -8.64
C TYR A 232 20.60 2.54 -10.04
N VAL A 233 20.76 3.82 -10.38
CA VAL A 233 20.47 4.33 -11.73
C VAL A 233 21.44 3.72 -12.76
N ILE A 234 22.72 3.60 -12.43
CA ILE A 234 23.69 2.95 -13.33
C ILE A 234 23.32 1.48 -13.55
N VAL A 235 23.03 0.75 -12.47
CA VAL A 235 22.75 -0.69 -12.56
C VAL A 235 21.40 -0.95 -13.24
N PHE A 236 20.33 -0.38 -12.74
CA PHE A 236 18.97 -0.69 -13.21
C PHE A 236 18.53 0.16 -14.41
N GLY A 237 19.04 1.39 -14.53
CA GLY A 237 18.75 2.26 -15.67
C GLY A 237 19.59 1.92 -16.89
N ASN A 238 20.90 1.99 -16.75
CA ASN A 238 21.81 1.87 -17.91
C ASN A 238 22.13 0.42 -18.26
N LEU A 239 22.51 -0.41 -17.27
CA LEU A 239 22.93 -1.78 -17.54
C LEU A 239 21.75 -2.71 -17.85
N MET A 240 20.62 -2.53 -17.18
CA MET A 240 19.40 -3.33 -17.39
C MET A 240 18.44 -2.73 -18.42
N GLY A 241 18.74 -1.55 -18.97
CA GLY A 241 17.99 -0.95 -20.08
C GLY A 241 16.58 -0.49 -19.73
N ASN A 242 16.37 0.08 -18.55
CA ASN A 242 15.06 0.55 -18.12
C ASN A 242 14.64 1.81 -18.93
N SER A 243 13.45 1.76 -19.53
CA SER A 243 12.90 2.83 -20.39
C SER A 243 12.00 3.84 -19.66
N ILE A 244 11.97 3.82 -18.32
CA ILE A 244 11.14 4.76 -17.54
C ILE A 244 11.67 6.18 -17.69
N GLU A 245 10.78 7.11 -18.07
CA GLU A 245 11.11 8.53 -18.19
C GLU A 245 11.55 9.11 -16.84
N ASN A 246 12.56 9.98 -16.85
CA ASN A 246 13.12 10.60 -15.65
C ASN A 246 13.55 9.59 -14.57
N TYR A 247 14.13 8.45 -14.98
CA TYR A 247 14.46 7.33 -14.12
C TYR A 247 15.23 7.72 -12.83
N PRO A 248 16.20 8.65 -12.83
CA PRO A 248 16.86 9.09 -11.60
C PRO A 248 15.89 9.65 -10.56
N THR A 249 14.94 10.49 -10.97
CA THR A 249 13.93 11.06 -10.07
C THR A 249 12.95 9.98 -9.59
N PHE A 250 12.61 9.04 -10.48
CA PHE A 250 11.75 7.89 -10.17
C PHE A 250 12.35 7.00 -9.08
N VAL A 251 13.64 6.66 -9.16
CA VAL A 251 14.33 5.84 -8.16
C VAL A 251 14.54 6.63 -6.87
N PHE A 252 14.96 7.91 -6.98
CA PHE A 252 15.29 8.70 -5.81
C PHE A 252 14.06 8.96 -4.92
N SER A 253 12.92 9.28 -5.52
CA SER A 253 11.66 9.46 -4.78
C SER A 253 11.28 8.23 -3.93
N ALA A 254 11.46 7.03 -4.48
CA ALA A 254 11.20 5.77 -3.78
C ALA A 254 12.26 5.50 -2.69
N LEU A 255 13.55 5.74 -2.99
CA LEU A 255 14.64 5.55 -2.02
C LEU A 255 14.50 6.43 -0.78
N LEU A 256 13.99 7.64 -0.91
CA LEU A 256 13.75 8.52 0.23
C LEU A 256 12.78 7.89 1.23
N MET A 257 11.66 7.39 0.73
CA MET A 257 10.65 6.72 1.55
C MET A 257 11.18 5.42 2.13
N TRP A 258 11.83 4.62 1.30
CA TRP A 258 12.43 3.36 1.71
C TRP A 258 13.47 3.55 2.83
N ASN A 259 14.40 4.48 2.65
CA ASN A 259 15.47 4.72 3.63
C ASN A 259 14.93 5.16 4.99
N PHE A 260 13.91 6.04 5.01
CA PHE A 260 13.26 6.43 6.26
C PHE A 260 12.65 5.22 6.97
N PHE A 261 11.86 4.43 6.25
CA PHE A 261 11.19 3.24 6.79
C PHE A 261 12.20 2.20 7.27
N ALA A 262 13.12 1.79 6.39
CA ALA A 262 14.07 0.72 6.67
C ALA A 262 15.05 1.08 7.81
N LYS A 263 15.59 2.31 7.82
CA LYS A 263 16.49 2.78 8.89
C LYS A 263 15.75 2.83 10.24
N THR A 264 14.50 3.29 10.25
CA THR A 264 13.68 3.36 11.49
C THR A 264 13.37 1.97 12.02
N VAL A 265 12.88 1.07 11.19
CA VAL A 265 12.49 -0.29 11.60
C VAL A 265 13.71 -1.11 12.01
N ASN A 266 14.80 -1.07 11.24
CA ASN A 266 16.02 -1.83 11.57
C ASN A 266 16.66 -1.35 12.88
N HIS A 267 16.72 -0.03 13.09
CA HIS A 267 17.27 0.53 14.33
C HIS A 267 16.41 0.19 15.54
N SER A 268 15.08 0.17 15.39
CA SER A 268 14.15 -0.10 16.50
C SER A 268 14.43 -1.42 17.20
N VAL A 269 14.86 -2.46 16.48
CA VAL A 269 15.11 -3.81 17.01
C VAL A 269 16.16 -3.78 18.13
N LYS A 270 17.22 -2.96 17.97
CA LYS A 270 18.32 -2.84 18.96
C LYS A 270 18.17 -1.65 19.91
N GLN A 271 17.12 -0.83 19.75
CA GLN A 271 16.97 0.46 20.42
C GLN A 271 17.11 0.38 21.96
N ILE A 272 16.42 -0.58 22.59
CA ILE A 272 16.45 -0.74 24.06
C ILE A 272 17.88 -1.09 24.52
N ARG A 273 18.54 -2.03 23.84
CA ARG A 273 19.88 -2.49 24.20
C ARG A 273 20.95 -1.42 23.96
N SER A 274 20.86 -0.71 22.84
CA SER A 274 21.80 0.39 22.55
C SER A 274 21.65 1.57 23.50
N SER A 275 20.49 1.73 24.11
CA SER A 275 20.20 2.82 25.07
C SER A 275 20.31 2.39 26.53
N ARG A 276 20.97 1.23 26.84
CA ARG A 276 21.11 0.67 28.19
C ARG A 276 21.59 1.71 29.21
N ASP A 277 22.63 2.45 28.90
CA ASP A 277 23.24 3.42 29.82
C ASP A 277 22.30 4.56 30.22
N ILE A 278 21.33 4.87 29.35
CA ILE A 278 20.30 5.89 29.60
C ILE A 278 19.17 5.30 30.44
N ILE A 279 18.62 4.15 30.03
CA ILE A 279 17.43 3.57 30.65
C ILE A 279 17.66 3.02 32.04
N THR A 280 18.92 2.70 32.40
CA THR A 280 19.30 2.24 33.75
C THR A 280 19.51 3.39 34.75
N LYS A 281 19.81 4.59 34.25
CA LYS A 281 20.08 5.75 35.09
C LYS A 281 18.92 6.71 35.23
N VAL A 282 18.08 6.83 34.19
CA VAL A 282 16.97 7.79 34.13
C VAL A 282 15.71 7.10 33.64
N TYR A 283 14.58 7.36 34.30
CA TYR A 283 13.29 6.90 33.82
C TYR A 283 12.84 7.73 32.60
N ILE A 284 12.80 7.09 31.44
CA ILE A 284 12.29 7.63 30.20
C ILE A 284 11.36 6.57 29.61
N PRO A 285 10.11 6.93 29.20
CA PRO A 285 9.22 6.01 28.48
C PRO A 285 9.93 5.48 27.23
N LYS A 286 9.94 4.17 27.02
CA LYS A 286 10.81 3.53 26.02
C LYS A 286 10.44 3.93 24.56
N PHE A 287 9.16 4.26 24.30
CA PHE A 287 8.76 4.78 22.99
C PHE A 287 9.42 6.12 22.62
N VAL A 288 9.81 6.92 23.62
CA VAL A 288 10.51 8.21 23.42
C VAL A 288 11.85 7.99 22.70
N LEU A 289 12.54 6.89 22.98
CA LEU A 289 13.80 6.53 22.32
C LEU A 289 13.58 6.25 20.83
N LEU A 290 12.51 5.51 20.49
CA LEU A 290 12.16 5.26 19.10
C LEU A 290 11.77 6.54 18.38
N LEU A 291 10.94 7.39 19.01
CA LEU A 291 10.54 8.67 18.41
C LEU A 291 11.74 9.61 18.21
N SER A 292 12.72 9.62 19.12
CA SER A 292 13.95 10.41 18.94
C SER A 292 14.71 9.96 17.69
N ASN A 293 14.85 8.65 17.47
CA ASN A 293 15.46 8.10 16.25
C ASN A 293 14.64 8.41 14.99
N MET A 294 13.31 8.32 15.07
CA MET A 294 12.45 8.70 13.94
C MET A 294 12.60 10.18 13.57
N ILE A 295 12.70 11.07 14.56
CA ILE A 295 12.93 12.50 14.32
C ILE A 295 14.29 12.71 13.65
N LEU A 296 15.33 11.99 14.06
CA LEU A 296 16.64 12.01 13.40
C LEU A 296 16.54 11.60 11.93
N ASN A 297 15.86 10.47 11.65
CA ASN A 297 15.65 10.01 10.28
C ASN A 297 14.78 10.98 9.47
N LEU A 298 13.81 11.66 10.10
CA LEU A 298 13.00 12.69 9.47
C LEU A 298 13.84 13.91 9.07
N PHE A 299 14.79 14.34 9.91
CA PHE A 299 15.72 15.41 9.53
C PHE A 299 16.54 15.01 8.29
N LYS A 300 17.09 13.78 8.25
CA LYS A 300 17.82 13.29 7.09
C LYS A 300 16.94 13.24 5.83
N LEU A 301 15.70 12.82 5.98
CA LEU A 301 14.70 12.82 4.90
C LEU A 301 14.47 14.23 4.35
N LEU A 302 14.28 15.23 5.23
CA LEU A 302 14.07 16.63 4.82
C LEU A 302 15.28 17.18 4.05
N PHE A 303 16.50 16.88 4.48
CA PHE A 303 17.70 17.25 3.71
C PHE A 303 17.73 16.57 2.34
N SER A 304 17.41 15.29 2.28
CA SER A 304 17.37 14.54 1.01
C SER A 304 16.24 15.00 0.07
N MET A 305 15.15 15.53 0.61
CA MET A 305 14.10 16.16 -0.19
C MET A 305 14.58 17.39 -0.96
N ILE A 306 15.56 18.12 -0.44
CA ILE A 306 16.17 19.26 -1.17
C ILE A 306 16.80 18.78 -2.48
N VAL A 307 17.49 17.62 -2.43
CA VAL A 307 18.05 16.98 -3.64
C VAL A 307 16.96 16.57 -4.61
N LEU A 308 15.86 15.96 -4.11
CA LEU A 308 14.72 15.57 -4.94
C LEU A 308 14.13 16.78 -5.69
N VAL A 309 13.90 17.88 -4.99
CA VAL A 309 13.38 19.11 -5.60
C VAL A 309 14.38 19.65 -6.65
N GLY A 310 15.67 19.64 -6.34
CA GLY A 310 16.71 20.02 -7.32
C GLY A 310 16.69 19.15 -8.58
N MET A 311 16.51 17.83 -8.42
CA MET A 311 16.39 16.92 -9.57
C MET A 311 15.11 17.19 -10.37
N MET A 312 13.98 17.43 -9.72
CA MET A 312 12.72 17.75 -10.41
C MET A 312 12.84 19.04 -11.24
N LEU A 313 13.58 20.03 -10.76
CA LEU A 313 13.86 21.27 -11.51
C LEU A 313 14.76 21.00 -12.72
N ILE A 314 15.83 20.21 -12.56
CA ILE A 314 16.76 19.85 -13.64
C ILE A 314 16.05 19.07 -14.74
N PHE A 315 15.25 18.07 -14.38
CA PHE A 315 14.51 17.23 -15.32
C PHE A 315 13.18 17.85 -15.77
N ARG A 316 12.86 19.08 -15.35
CA ARG A 316 11.64 19.82 -15.70
C ARG A 316 10.36 19.03 -15.46
N VAL A 317 10.29 18.31 -14.34
CA VAL A 317 9.09 17.55 -13.97
C VAL A 317 7.93 18.51 -13.67
N HIS A 318 6.80 18.32 -14.36
CA HIS A 318 5.62 19.17 -14.17
C HIS A 318 4.87 18.71 -12.90
N VAL A 319 4.81 19.58 -11.92
CA VAL A 319 4.11 19.33 -10.66
C VAL A 319 2.70 19.88 -10.73
N GLY A 320 1.70 19.04 -10.52
CA GLY A 320 0.29 19.43 -10.50
C GLY A 320 -0.30 19.45 -9.09
N ILE A 321 -1.62 19.62 -9.03
CA ILE A 321 -2.37 19.70 -7.77
C ILE A 321 -2.28 18.40 -6.94
N TYR A 322 -2.01 17.28 -7.57
CA TYR A 322 -1.90 15.97 -6.90
C TYR A 322 -0.69 15.83 -5.97
N ILE A 323 0.23 16.81 -5.95
CA ILE A 323 1.36 16.85 -5.00
C ILE A 323 0.89 16.76 -3.53
N PHE A 324 -0.31 17.23 -3.22
CA PHE A 324 -0.86 17.14 -1.85
C PHE A 324 -1.04 15.70 -1.37
N TRP A 325 -1.07 14.68 -2.24
CA TRP A 325 -1.10 13.28 -1.85
C TRP A 325 0.19 12.77 -1.21
N ILE A 326 1.26 13.53 -1.30
CA ILE A 326 2.51 13.26 -0.59
C ILE A 326 2.29 13.30 0.93
N ILE A 327 1.44 14.20 1.43
CA ILE A 327 1.19 14.35 2.87
C ILE A 327 0.57 13.09 3.47
N PRO A 328 -0.56 12.55 2.97
CA PRO A 328 -1.10 11.29 3.49
C PRO A 328 -0.18 10.10 3.27
N ALA A 329 0.59 10.04 2.18
CA ALA A 329 1.58 8.98 1.95
C ALA A 329 2.65 8.96 3.06
N TYR A 330 3.24 10.11 3.39
CA TYR A 330 4.19 10.21 4.50
C TYR A 330 3.54 9.96 5.86
N ALA A 331 2.31 10.39 6.07
CA ALA A 331 1.59 10.12 7.32
C ALA A 331 1.41 8.62 7.55
N VAL A 332 0.98 7.87 6.54
CA VAL A 332 0.87 6.40 6.61
C VAL A 332 2.23 5.76 6.87
N MET A 333 3.28 6.20 6.17
CA MET A 333 4.62 5.66 6.32
C MET A 333 5.18 5.89 7.74
N ILE A 334 5.01 7.09 8.30
CA ILE A 334 5.48 7.43 9.65
C ILE A 334 4.75 6.58 10.69
N LEU A 335 3.41 6.45 10.57
CA LEU A 335 2.61 5.62 11.47
C LEU A 335 3.00 4.14 11.35
N LEU A 336 3.18 3.64 10.14
CA LEU A 336 3.57 2.25 9.88
C LEU A 336 4.95 1.95 10.48
N ALA A 337 5.94 2.83 10.23
CA ALA A 337 7.29 2.68 10.77
C ALA A 337 7.30 2.74 12.31
N PHE A 338 6.49 3.62 12.91
CA PHE A 338 6.34 3.71 14.35
C PHE A 338 5.70 2.44 14.93
N GLY A 339 4.55 2.01 14.39
CA GLY A 339 3.84 0.83 14.90
C GLY A 339 4.66 -0.44 14.80
N LEU A 340 5.26 -0.72 13.64
CA LEU A 340 6.18 -1.85 13.45
C LEU A 340 7.44 -1.69 14.29
N GLY A 341 8.02 -0.50 14.38
CA GLY A 341 9.18 -0.21 15.19
C GLY A 341 8.95 -0.52 16.67
N MET A 342 7.78 -0.16 17.22
CA MET A 342 7.41 -0.49 18.61
C MET A 342 7.33 -2.00 18.85
N ILE A 343 6.74 -2.74 17.91
CA ILE A 343 6.62 -4.19 17.98
C ILE A 343 8.00 -4.85 17.89
N PHE A 344 8.82 -4.47 16.93
CA PHE A 344 10.17 -5.00 16.78
C PHE A 344 11.10 -4.60 17.93
N MET A 345 10.93 -3.41 18.48
CA MET A 345 11.65 -2.97 19.67
C MET A 345 11.34 -3.88 20.87
N HIS A 346 10.09 -4.29 21.05
CA HIS A 346 9.71 -5.26 22.09
C HIS A 346 10.40 -6.62 21.90
N PHE A 347 10.24 -7.22 20.72
CA PHE A 347 10.84 -8.53 20.45
C PHE A 347 12.37 -8.51 20.43
N GLY A 348 12.98 -7.42 20.00
CA GLY A 348 14.43 -7.26 19.96
C GLY A 348 15.11 -7.26 21.33
N VAL A 349 14.37 -7.03 22.43
CA VAL A 349 14.90 -7.21 23.78
C VAL A 349 15.12 -8.69 24.13
N TYR A 350 14.23 -9.55 23.62
CA TYR A 350 14.22 -10.98 23.96
C TYR A 350 15.02 -11.85 22.97
N VAL A 351 15.13 -11.43 21.72
CA VAL A 351 15.73 -12.20 20.63
C VAL A 351 16.85 -11.40 19.96
N ASP A 352 18.10 -11.80 20.16
CA ASP A 352 19.28 -11.13 19.61
C ASP A 352 19.35 -11.20 18.10
N ASP A 353 19.03 -12.36 17.55
CA ASP A 353 19.15 -12.66 16.12
C ASP A 353 18.04 -11.97 15.28
N LEU A 354 17.01 -11.41 15.94
CA LEU A 354 15.92 -10.71 15.25
C LEU A 354 16.44 -9.56 14.37
N SER A 355 17.51 -8.90 14.78
CA SER A 355 18.09 -7.80 13.99
C SER A 355 18.64 -8.26 12.64
N TYR A 356 19.21 -9.46 12.56
CA TYR A 356 19.68 -10.06 11.31
C TYR A 356 18.48 -10.46 10.44
N ALA A 357 17.50 -11.12 11.05
CA ALA A 357 16.28 -11.53 10.34
C ALA A 357 15.53 -10.32 9.75
N VAL A 358 15.33 -9.27 10.54
CA VAL A 358 14.66 -8.04 10.08
C VAL A 358 15.46 -7.36 8.97
N SER A 359 16.79 -7.31 9.06
CA SER A 359 17.63 -6.73 8.00
C SER A 359 17.49 -7.49 6.68
N ILE A 360 17.48 -8.83 6.72
CA ILE A 360 17.26 -9.66 5.51
C ILE A 360 15.87 -9.44 4.95
N LEU A 361 14.84 -9.43 5.79
CA LEU A 361 13.45 -9.20 5.37
C LEU A 361 13.27 -7.80 4.75
N LEU A 362 13.89 -6.78 5.31
CA LEU A 362 13.85 -5.42 4.74
C LEU A 362 14.54 -5.39 3.37
N ASN A 363 15.70 -6.02 3.20
CA ASN A 363 16.36 -6.09 1.89
C ASN A 363 15.48 -6.79 0.84
N MET A 364 14.83 -7.90 1.19
CA MET A 364 13.88 -8.58 0.32
C MET A 364 12.69 -7.69 -0.01
N LEU A 365 12.12 -7.02 1.00
CA LEU A 365 10.98 -6.11 0.84
C LEU A 365 11.31 -4.92 -0.08
N MET A 366 12.54 -4.42 -0.08
CA MET A 366 12.99 -3.34 -0.97
C MET A 366 12.78 -3.71 -2.44
N PHE A 367 13.19 -4.93 -2.83
CA PHE A 367 12.99 -5.41 -4.19
C PHE A 367 11.52 -5.69 -4.51
N LEU A 368 10.76 -6.21 -3.55
CA LEU A 368 9.34 -6.49 -3.72
C LEU A 368 8.44 -5.25 -3.70
N SER A 369 8.96 -4.08 -3.31
CA SER A 369 8.18 -2.84 -3.22
C SER A 369 8.26 -1.97 -4.48
N GLY A 370 8.89 -2.45 -5.56
CA GLY A 370 8.97 -1.72 -6.81
C GLY A 370 9.85 -0.45 -6.74
N VAL A 371 10.88 -0.43 -5.86
CA VAL A 371 11.77 0.75 -5.72
C VAL A 371 12.47 1.06 -7.05
N PHE A 372 12.85 0.04 -7.82
CA PHE A 372 13.67 0.15 -9.03
C PHE A 372 12.88 -0.01 -10.33
N TYR A 373 11.64 -0.44 -10.26
CA TYR A 373 10.78 -0.70 -11.41
C TYR A 373 9.35 -0.24 -11.14
N ASN A 374 8.60 -0.03 -12.20
CA ASN A 374 7.18 0.26 -12.06
C ASN A 374 6.41 -1.05 -11.91
N MET A 375 5.82 -1.26 -10.73
CA MET A 375 5.12 -2.49 -10.39
C MET A 375 3.92 -2.75 -11.31
N MET A 376 3.21 -1.69 -11.71
CA MET A 376 2.02 -1.81 -12.55
C MET A 376 2.32 -2.25 -13.98
N THR A 377 3.49 -1.88 -14.51
CA THR A 377 3.88 -2.23 -15.89
C THR A 377 4.75 -3.48 -15.97
N THR A 378 5.48 -3.81 -14.90
CA THR A 378 6.42 -4.93 -14.91
C THR A 378 5.78 -6.24 -14.49
N LEU A 379 4.83 -6.20 -13.56
CA LEU A 379 4.13 -7.38 -13.08
C LEU A 379 2.82 -7.57 -13.85
N HIS A 380 2.55 -8.81 -14.27
CA HIS A 380 1.31 -9.18 -14.91
C HIS A 380 0.18 -9.29 -13.88
N GLU A 381 -1.03 -9.01 -14.29
CA GLU A 381 -2.21 -9.26 -13.48
C GLU A 381 -2.41 -10.78 -13.25
N PRO A 382 -2.83 -11.21 -12.03
CA PRO A 382 -3.30 -10.41 -10.90
C PRO A 382 -2.20 -10.02 -9.88
N LEU A 383 -0.92 -10.32 -10.13
CA LEU A 383 0.17 -10.14 -9.17
C LEU A 383 0.43 -8.67 -8.82
N ASN A 384 0.32 -7.77 -9.81
CA ASN A 384 0.50 -6.34 -9.58
C ASN A 384 -0.51 -5.79 -8.57
N GLY A 385 -1.80 -6.09 -8.74
CA GLY A 385 -2.88 -5.71 -7.82
C GLY A 385 -2.72 -6.31 -6.42
N LEU A 386 -2.34 -7.60 -6.35
CA LEU A 386 -2.08 -8.30 -5.09
C LEU A 386 -0.92 -7.64 -4.32
N MET A 387 0.19 -7.37 -5.00
CA MET A 387 1.36 -6.74 -4.38
C MET A 387 1.06 -5.31 -3.90
N MET A 388 0.28 -4.54 -4.66
CA MET A 388 -0.14 -3.19 -4.27
C MET A 388 -1.04 -3.20 -3.03
N CYS A 389 -1.92 -4.19 -2.89
CA CYS A 389 -2.79 -4.31 -1.73
C CYS A 389 -2.04 -4.82 -0.49
N LEU A 390 -1.21 -5.86 -0.62
CA LEU A 390 -0.56 -6.51 0.52
C LEU A 390 0.72 -5.79 0.99
N ASN A 391 1.37 -5.03 0.11
CA ASN A 391 2.61 -4.33 0.44
C ASN A 391 2.37 -2.82 0.64
N PRO A 392 2.28 -2.34 1.89
CA PRO A 392 2.05 -0.92 2.18
C PRO A 392 3.14 -0.01 1.60
N ILE A 393 4.38 -0.49 1.55
CA ILE A 393 5.50 0.32 1.05
C ILE A 393 5.37 0.51 -0.47
N ALA A 394 4.98 -0.54 -1.21
CA ALA A 394 4.72 -0.44 -2.63
C ALA A 394 3.62 0.59 -2.93
N MET A 395 2.52 0.54 -2.21
CA MET A 395 1.41 1.50 -2.31
C MET A 395 1.85 2.94 -1.99
N ILE A 396 2.64 3.13 -0.92
CA ILE A 396 3.13 4.45 -0.53
C ILE A 396 4.07 5.02 -1.61
N ILE A 397 4.99 4.20 -2.14
CA ILE A 397 5.92 4.59 -3.22
C ILE A 397 5.14 4.93 -4.49
N ASP A 398 4.16 4.11 -4.87
CA ASP A 398 3.32 4.36 -6.04
C ASP A 398 2.51 5.66 -5.88
N THR A 399 1.91 5.89 -4.72
CA THR A 399 1.22 7.14 -4.40
C THR A 399 2.13 8.35 -4.56
N MET A 400 3.37 8.25 -4.08
CA MET A 400 4.36 9.33 -4.21
C MET A 400 4.71 9.61 -5.67
N ARG A 401 4.93 8.57 -6.48
CA ARG A 401 5.23 8.70 -7.91
C ARG A 401 4.06 9.27 -8.70
N ASN A 402 2.84 8.81 -8.41
CA ASN A 402 1.62 9.32 -9.02
C ASN A 402 1.47 10.82 -8.73
N ALA A 403 1.78 11.26 -7.51
CA ALA A 403 1.70 12.65 -7.11
C ALA A 403 2.81 13.53 -7.72
N LEU A 404 4.06 13.02 -7.79
CA LEU A 404 5.23 13.79 -8.20
C LEU A 404 5.53 13.74 -9.70
N LEU A 405 5.44 12.55 -10.31
CA LEU A 405 5.94 12.31 -11.66
C LEU A 405 4.82 12.22 -12.70
N TYR A 406 3.71 11.56 -12.34
CA TYR A 406 2.63 11.27 -13.29
C TYR A 406 1.46 12.24 -13.19
N ASN A 407 1.42 13.07 -12.16
CA ASN A 407 0.33 14.02 -11.90
C ASN A 407 -1.06 13.35 -11.96
N THR A 408 -1.18 12.19 -11.31
CA THR A 408 -2.40 11.38 -11.23
C THR A 408 -2.90 11.23 -9.81
N ALA A 409 -4.20 10.95 -9.67
CA ALA A 409 -4.80 10.75 -8.36
C ALA A 409 -4.31 9.44 -7.71
N ALA A 410 -4.12 9.49 -6.40
CA ALA A 410 -3.77 8.31 -5.60
C ALA A 410 -4.97 7.37 -5.41
N ASN A 411 -4.71 6.11 -5.07
CA ASN A 411 -5.75 5.15 -4.69
C ASN A 411 -6.23 5.44 -3.25
N VAL A 412 -7.21 6.33 -3.13
CA VAL A 412 -7.74 6.84 -1.85
C VAL A 412 -8.22 5.73 -0.92
N PRO A 413 -9.03 4.76 -1.36
CA PRO A 413 -9.47 3.64 -0.52
C PRO A 413 -8.32 2.88 0.10
N LEU A 414 -7.29 2.57 -0.67
CA LEU A 414 -6.15 1.79 -0.23
C LEU A 414 -5.28 2.55 0.79
N ILE A 415 -5.07 3.86 0.56
CA ILE A 415 -4.40 4.73 1.54
C ILE A 415 -5.18 4.76 2.85
N GLY A 416 -6.52 4.87 2.79
CA GLY A 416 -7.38 4.87 3.97
C GLY A 416 -7.28 3.58 4.78
N VAL A 417 -7.28 2.44 4.11
CA VAL A 417 -7.12 1.12 4.74
C VAL A 417 -5.77 1.02 5.45
N TRP A 418 -4.68 1.33 4.76
CA TRP A 418 -3.34 1.25 5.35
C TRP A 418 -3.11 2.29 6.46
N PHE A 419 -3.78 3.46 6.37
CA PHE A 419 -3.79 4.42 7.48
C PHE A 419 -4.42 3.80 8.74
N LEU A 420 -5.58 3.14 8.60
CA LEU A 420 -6.25 2.48 9.72
C LEU A 420 -5.42 1.30 10.27
N ILE A 421 -4.85 0.46 9.41
CA ILE A 421 -3.96 -0.64 9.82
C ILE A 421 -2.76 -0.09 10.60
N SER A 422 -2.14 0.98 10.12
CA SER A 422 -1.01 1.62 10.79
C SER A 422 -1.38 2.18 12.16
N LEU A 423 -2.58 2.75 12.32
CA LEU A 423 -3.09 3.19 13.63
C LEU A 423 -3.28 2.01 14.60
N VAL A 424 -3.82 0.89 14.11
CA VAL A 424 -3.95 -0.33 14.93
C VAL A 424 -2.58 -0.81 15.38
N LEU A 425 -1.61 -0.89 14.47
CA LEU A 425 -0.23 -1.28 14.80
C LEU A 425 0.40 -0.34 15.83
N CYS A 426 0.17 0.97 15.73
CA CYS A 426 0.62 1.95 16.72
C CYS A 426 -0.01 1.68 18.10
N CYS A 427 -1.33 1.48 18.16
CA CYS A 427 -2.02 1.19 19.43
C CYS A 427 -1.52 -0.11 20.06
N VAL A 428 -1.37 -1.17 19.28
CA VAL A 428 -0.83 -2.46 19.74
C VAL A 428 0.61 -2.31 20.22
N GLY A 429 1.46 -1.63 19.44
CA GLY A 429 2.86 -1.41 19.79
C GLY A 429 3.02 -0.61 21.08
N VAL A 430 2.27 0.48 21.23
CA VAL A 430 2.28 1.31 22.45
C VAL A 430 1.83 0.50 23.66
N HIS A 431 0.73 -0.25 23.55
CA HIS A 431 0.24 -1.12 24.61
C HIS A 431 1.30 -2.15 25.04
N ILE A 432 1.91 -2.86 24.09
CA ILE A 432 2.93 -3.88 24.37
C ILE A 432 4.11 -3.27 25.12
N VAL A 433 4.60 -2.09 24.68
CA VAL A 433 5.77 -1.46 25.26
C VAL A 433 5.48 -0.93 26.67
N TYR A 434 4.35 -0.24 26.90
CA TYR A 434 4.00 0.21 28.25
C TYR A 434 3.82 -0.96 29.23
N LYS A 435 3.17 -2.04 28.80
CA LYS A 435 2.95 -3.21 29.64
C LYS A 435 4.24 -3.89 30.08
N ASN A 436 5.27 -3.90 29.23
CA ASN A 436 6.52 -4.62 29.48
C ASN A 436 7.69 -3.68 29.87
N GLU A 437 7.42 -2.39 30.08
CA GLU A 437 8.45 -1.37 30.28
C GLU A 437 9.40 -1.69 31.44
N ASN A 438 8.86 -2.18 32.56
CA ASN A 438 9.64 -2.56 33.73
C ASN A 438 10.49 -3.84 33.52
N SER A 439 10.08 -4.72 32.61
CA SER A 439 10.79 -5.96 32.30
C SER A 439 12.08 -5.68 31.50
N TYR A 440 12.06 -4.65 30.65
CA TYR A 440 13.20 -4.32 29.80
C TYR A 440 14.45 -3.94 30.63
N VAL A 441 14.28 -3.18 31.70
CA VAL A 441 15.39 -2.74 32.58
C VAL A 441 16.02 -3.94 33.30
N LYS A 442 15.28 -5.04 33.50
CA LYS A 442 15.79 -6.25 34.15
C LYS A 442 16.58 -7.16 33.21
N ILE A 443 16.30 -7.07 31.91
CA ILE A 443 16.86 -7.94 30.88
C ILE A 443 18.13 -7.35 30.29
N VAL A 444 18.16 -6.04 30.13
CA VAL A 444 19.28 -5.28 29.58
C VAL A 444 20.24 -4.79 30.68
#